data_95228855d84e5c11220db6cac7348fbe
#
_entry.id   95228855d84e5c11220db6cac7348fbe
#
_cell.length_a   1.000
_cell.length_b   1.000
_cell.length_c   1.000
_cell.angle_alpha   90.00
_cell.angle_beta   90.00
_cell.angle_gamma   90.00
#
_symmetry.space_group_name_H-M   'P 1'
#
loop_
_entity.id
_entity.type
_entity.pdbx_description
1 polymer ?
#
loop_
_entity_poly.entity_id
_entity_poly.type
_entity_poly.pdbx_seq_one_letter_code
_entity_poly.pdbx_strand_id
1 'polypeptide(L)'
;MKSFEERKAEVCRRRKIIAEKRRKKNKLLLCAAPVIIAVGIIITVNFPDIFPLNSAKNESTDSSTLSPDTDLPTLEISAPDGGYGYEGYLAHDISELVNANPWNENISLAALPVFRVKNDTSENKLKELITTTAEKLNLKGFGSVSNDGGAVFAESESIKITATDTDISVYFKKAESLPEKYNFGYYASYKDMKKSAGYLKNKYSALFKDGKYILNLYGGDCDIYGRQSYHISFYKDSDDIVQKIINYNFYKTRFTPNDNGELEQISTDLPNLGDKIGNYPVISPDKAKELLYDGKYVTSAPKAIKKSDKTAQTELVYRFAPWEKYYIPYYRFFVAEESTGNESLEKQGFKIYCAYYVPAVEEKYIANMPLWNGALN
;
A
#
# COMPACT_ATOMS: atom_id res chain seq x y z
N MET A 1 -22.90 1.36 -26.69
CA MET A 1 -22.15 0.86 -25.51
C MET A 1 -21.68 -0.55 -25.83
N LYS A 2 -20.40 -0.91 -25.63
CA LYS A 2 -19.92 -2.30 -25.79
C LYS A 2 -20.53 -3.18 -24.71
N SER A 3 -20.98 -4.38 -25.06
CA SER A 3 -21.50 -5.37 -24.12
C SER A 3 -20.40 -5.85 -23.15
N PHE A 4 -20.80 -6.46 -22.03
CA PHE A 4 -19.86 -7.03 -21.06
C PHE A 4 -18.92 -8.05 -21.70
N GLU A 5 -19.43 -8.92 -22.57
CA GLU A 5 -18.65 -9.94 -23.29
C GLU A 5 -17.65 -9.31 -24.27
N GLU A 6 -18.02 -8.21 -24.95
CA GLU A 6 -17.10 -7.48 -25.81
C GLU A 6 -15.94 -6.83 -25.04
N ARG A 7 -16.23 -6.29 -23.84
CA ARG A 7 -15.17 -5.72 -22.97
C ARG A 7 -14.23 -6.81 -22.44
N LYS A 8 -14.79 -7.94 -22.01
CA LYS A 8 -14.05 -9.12 -21.55
C LYS A 8 -13.14 -9.66 -22.67
N ALA A 9 -13.66 -9.81 -23.88
CA ALA A 9 -12.88 -10.24 -25.04
C ALA A 9 -11.76 -9.26 -25.39
N GLU A 10 -12.01 -7.96 -25.26
CA GLU A 10 -10.98 -6.93 -25.50
C GLU A 10 -9.86 -6.94 -24.43
N VAL A 11 -10.22 -7.13 -23.16
CA VAL A 11 -9.23 -7.27 -22.07
C VAL A 11 -8.38 -8.54 -22.26
N CYS A 12 -9.00 -9.66 -22.60
CA CYS A 12 -8.28 -10.90 -22.92
C CYS A 12 -7.36 -10.75 -24.13
N ARG A 13 -7.80 -10.03 -25.18
CA ARG A 13 -6.99 -9.74 -26.35
C ARG A 13 -5.79 -8.85 -26.03
N ARG A 14 -5.98 -7.79 -25.24
CA ARG A 14 -4.88 -6.92 -24.78
C ARG A 14 -3.86 -7.68 -23.92
N ARG A 15 -4.31 -8.56 -23.04
CA ARG A 15 -3.41 -9.43 -22.23
C ARG A 15 -2.58 -10.36 -23.11
N LYS A 16 -3.17 -10.99 -24.14
CA LYS A 16 -2.42 -11.83 -25.10
C LYS A 16 -1.36 -11.02 -25.84
N ILE A 17 -1.69 -9.82 -26.32
CA ILE A 17 -0.75 -8.94 -27.02
C ILE A 17 0.42 -8.52 -26.11
N ILE A 18 0.13 -8.21 -24.83
CA ILE A 18 1.16 -7.86 -23.85
C ILE A 18 2.06 -9.07 -23.55
N ALA A 19 1.48 -10.24 -23.35
CA ALA A 19 2.22 -11.48 -23.12
C ALA A 19 3.11 -11.86 -24.32
N GLU A 20 2.61 -11.71 -25.55
CA GLU A 20 3.39 -11.95 -26.77
C GLU A 20 4.52 -10.93 -26.97
N LYS A 21 4.27 -9.65 -26.66
CA LYS A 21 5.32 -8.62 -26.68
C LYS A 21 6.41 -8.91 -25.64
N ARG A 22 6.03 -9.36 -24.44
CA ARG A 22 6.98 -9.78 -23.39
C ARG A 22 7.78 -11.02 -23.83
N ARG A 23 7.14 -12.05 -24.41
CA ARG A 23 7.83 -13.23 -24.95
C ARG A 23 8.81 -12.89 -26.08
N LYS A 24 8.46 -11.97 -26.99
CA LYS A 24 9.37 -11.52 -28.07
C LYS A 24 10.56 -10.73 -27.51
N LYS A 25 10.35 -9.89 -26.49
CA LYS A 25 11.43 -9.14 -25.83
C LYS A 25 12.41 -10.08 -25.09
N ASN A 26 11.89 -11.13 -24.44
CA ASN A 26 12.72 -12.12 -23.76
C ASN A 26 13.51 -13.05 -24.71
N LYS A 27 13.03 -13.29 -25.92
CA LYS A 27 13.79 -14.09 -26.92
C LYS A 27 14.97 -13.33 -27.54
N LEU A 28 14.95 -12.01 -27.55
CA LEU A 28 16.03 -11.15 -28.07
C LEU A 28 17.22 -10.98 -27.09
N LEU A 29 17.07 -11.39 -25.83
CA LEU A 29 18.05 -11.20 -24.74
C LEU A 29 18.88 -12.47 -24.42
N LEU A 30 18.78 -13.54 -25.22
CA LEU A 30 19.41 -14.86 -24.93
C LEU A 30 20.77 -15.11 -25.62
N CYS A 31 21.46 -14.06 -26.06
CA CYS A 31 22.81 -14.22 -26.61
C CYS A 31 23.80 -13.29 -25.93
N ALA A 32 24.63 -13.83 -25.10
CA ALA A 32 25.96 -13.40 -24.63
C ALA A 32 26.14 -13.38 -23.09
N ALA A 33 26.90 -14.34 -22.60
CA ALA A 33 27.63 -14.26 -21.32
C ALA A 33 29.14 -14.20 -21.62
N PRO A 34 29.98 -13.62 -20.75
CA PRO A 34 30.69 -14.48 -19.80
C PRO A 34 30.89 -13.95 -18.36
N VAL A 35 31.23 -14.87 -17.50
CA VAL A 35 31.49 -14.87 -16.05
C VAL A 35 32.76 -14.13 -15.65
N ILE A 36 32.74 -13.36 -14.56
CA ILE A 36 33.93 -13.05 -13.74
C ILE A 36 33.58 -13.06 -12.25
N ILE A 37 34.38 -13.81 -11.48
CA ILE A 37 34.39 -13.94 -10.01
C ILE A 37 35.34 -12.89 -9.43
N ALA A 38 34.98 -12.20 -8.36
CA ALA A 38 35.94 -11.54 -7.50
C ALA A 38 35.48 -11.36 -6.05
N VAL A 39 36.42 -11.57 -5.18
CA VAL A 39 36.52 -11.74 -3.74
C VAL A 39 36.18 -10.49 -2.93
N GLY A 40 35.64 -10.70 -1.72
CA GLY A 40 35.19 -9.67 -0.82
C GLY A 40 36.28 -8.99 0.02
N ILE A 41 35.93 -7.80 0.50
CA ILE A 41 36.56 -7.14 1.64
C ILE A 41 35.43 -6.58 2.52
N ILE A 42 35.47 -6.94 3.80
CA ILE A 42 34.54 -6.43 4.82
C ILE A 42 35.10 -5.11 5.35
N ILE A 43 34.38 -4.03 5.18
CA ILE A 43 34.64 -2.78 5.89
C ILE A 43 33.39 -2.47 6.71
N THR A 44 33.55 -2.47 8.03
CA THR A 44 32.52 -2.01 8.97
C THR A 44 32.50 -0.47 8.96
N VAL A 45 31.49 0.11 8.37
CA VAL A 45 31.19 1.53 8.44
C VAL A 45 29.93 1.71 9.27
N ASN A 46 29.98 2.54 10.30
CA ASN A 46 28.79 2.98 11.03
C ASN A 46 27.95 3.83 10.08
N PHE A 47 26.77 3.33 9.73
CA PHE A 47 25.83 4.03 8.85
C PHE A 47 24.90 4.93 9.68
N PRO A 48 24.65 6.16 9.24
CA PRO A 48 23.53 6.94 9.76
C PRO A 48 22.20 6.26 9.37
N ASP A 49 21.21 6.38 10.23
CA ASP A 49 19.85 5.85 10.03
C ASP A 49 19.28 6.34 8.69
N ILE A 50 19.03 5.41 7.77
CA ILE A 50 18.66 5.71 6.37
C ILE A 50 17.17 5.90 6.20
N PHE A 51 16.39 5.56 7.20
CA PHE A 51 15.04 6.06 7.29
C PHE A 51 15.11 7.38 8.07
N PRO A 52 14.96 8.54 7.41
CA PRO A 52 14.81 9.77 8.14
C PRO A 52 13.45 9.75 8.84
N LEU A 53 13.40 9.10 9.99
CA LEU A 53 12.54 9.60 11.04
C LEU A 53 13.07 11.01 11.28
N ASN A 54 12.40 12.03 10.74
CA ASN A 54 12.54 13.36 11.28
C ASN A 54 12.32 13.19 12.77
N SER A 55 13.42 13.21 13.52
CA SER A 55 13.41 13.30 14.95
C SER A 55 12.83 14.67 15.29
N ALA A 56 11.51 14.78 15.26
CA ALA A 56 10.87 15.65 16.23
C ALA A 56 11.44 15.16 17.55
N LYS A 57 12.18 16.03 18.23
CA LYS A 57 12.82 15.76 19.52
C LYS A 57 11.88 14.92 20.36
N ASN A 58 12.35 13.72 20.75
CA ASN A 58 11.71 12.92 21.75
C ASN A 58 11.63 13.74 23.05
N GLU A 59 10.54 14.43 23.24
CA GLU A 59 10.02 14.66 24.57
C GLU A 59 9.35 13.35 24.96
N SER A 60 9.96 12.66 25.92
CA SER A 60 9.38 11.50 26.58
C SER A 60 8.07 11.93 27.22
N THR A 61 6.96 11.52 26.63
CA THR A 61 5.64 11.72 27.21
C THR A 61 5.00 10.36 27.44
N ASP A 62 4.59 10.17 28.69
CA ASP A 62 3.62 9.18 29.14
C ASP A 62 2.52 8.94 28.09
N SER A 63 1.92 7.75 28.10
CA SER A 63 0.85 7.28 27.22
C SER A 63 -0.28 8.29 27.07
N SER A 64 -0.05 9.38 26.38
CA SER A 64 -0.97 10.49 26.19
C SER A 64 -1.49 10.49 24.79
N THR A 65 -2.79 10.37 24.68
CA THR A 65 -3.54 10.72 23.47
C THR A 65 -3.07 12.09 22.98
N LEU A 66 -2.61 12.12 21.73
CA LEU A 66 -2.23 13.34 21.04
C LEU A 66 -3.38 14.35 21.15
N SER A 67 -3.13 15.57 21.63
CA SER A 67 -4.15 16.62 21.75
C SER A 67 -4.31 17.37 20.45
N PRO A 68 -5.55 17.87 20.13
CA PRO A 68 -5.74 18.76 19.00
C PRO A 68 -4.95 20.05 19.15
N ASP A 69 -4.44 20.57 18.02
CA ASP A 69 -3.83 21.89 17.97
C ASP A 69 -4.92 22.98 17.87
N THR A 70 -4.56 24.22 18.23
CA THR A 70 -5.39 25.41 18.01
C THR A 70 -5.08 26.04 16.64
N ASP A 71 -5.99 26.85 16.12
CA ASP A 71 -5.82 27.63 14.86
C ASP A 71 -5.47 26.79 13.63
N LEU A 72 -6.11 25.62 13.51
CA LEU A 72 -5.90 24.72 12.39
C LEU A 72 -6.55 25.27 11.10
N PRO A 73 -5.83 25.26 9.96
CA PRO A 73 -6.42 25.66 8.68
C PRO A 73 -7.46 24.63 8.19
N THR A 74 -8.36 25.07 7.33
CA THR A 74 -9.27 24.17 6.62
C THR A 74 -8.54 23.39 5.54
N LEU A 75 -8.96 22.14 5.36
CA LEU A 75 -8.37 21.18 4.43
C LEU A 75 -9.27 21.01 3.20
N GLU A 76 -8.68 20.85 2.03
CA GLU A 76 -9.38 20.41 0.82
C GLU A 76 -9.13 18.94 0.59
N ILE A 77 -10.22 18.19 0.38
CA ILE A 77 -10.15 16.77 -0.01
C ILE A 77 -10.00 16.72 -1.53
N SER A 78 -9.02 15.96 -1.99
CA SER A 78 -8.85 15.65 -3.39
C SER A 78 -9.76 14.49 -3.76
N ALA A 79 -10.62 14.69 -4.74
CA ALA A 79 -11.49 13.66 -5.31
C ALA A 79 -11.33 13.69 -6.84
N PRO A 80 -10.22 13.16 -7.37
CA PRO A 80 -10.01 13.11 -8.81
C PRO A 80 -10.99 12.15 -9.46
N ASP A 81 -11.56 12.51 -10.61
CA ASP A 81 -12.43 11.65 -11.40
C ASP A 81 -11.76 10.31 -11.69
N GLY A 82 -12.31 9.23 -11.12
CA GLY A 82 -11.81 7.86 -11.32
C GLY A 82 -10.43 7.55 -10.70
N GLY A 83 -9.97 8.37 -9.76
CA GLY A 83 -8.58 8.41 -9.30
C GLY A 83 -8.06 7.15 -8.61
N TYR A 84 -8.86 6.47 -7.79
CA TYR A 84 -8.38 5.31 -7.00
C TYR A 84 -8.70 3.94 -7.62
N GLY A 85 -9.45 3.91 -8.73
CA GLY A 85 -9.95 2.66 -9.31
C GLY A 85 -11.05 2.01 -8.45
N TYR A 86 -11.61 0.91 -8.96
CA TYR A 86 -12.65 0.17 -8.25
C TYR A 86 -12.05 -0.59 -7.06
N GLU A 87 -12.57 -0.33 -5.88
CA GLU A 87 -12.17 -0.97 -4.63
C GLU A 87 -13.32 -1.83 -4.08
N GLY A 88 -13.41 -3.03 -4.63
CA GLY A 88 -14.37 -4.05 -4.22
C GLY A 88 -13.66 -5.39 -4.00
N TYR A 89 -13.93 -6.02 -2.88
CA TYR A 89 -13.28 -7.24 -2.40
C TYR A 89 -14.26 -8.40 -2.46
N LEU A 90 -13.96 -9.43 -3.23
CA LEU A 90 -14.79 -10.61 -3.39
C LEU A 90 -14.44 -11.64 -2.30
N ALA A 91 -15.38 -11.92 -1.39
CA ALA A 91 -15.22 -12.88 -0.30
C ALA A 91 -16.56 -13.50 0.08
N HIS A 92 -16.57 -14.64 0.77
CA HIS A 92 -17.80 -15.20 1.32
C HIS A 92 -18.26 -14.44 2.56
N ASP A 93 -17.29 -14.06 3.39
CA ASP A 93 -17.50 -13.27 4.61
C ASP A 93 -16.39 -12.24 4.79
N ILE A 94 -16.73 -11.11 5.43
CA ILE A 94 -15.79 -10.02 5.67
C ILE A 94 -14.57 -10.46 6.50
N SER A 95 -14.72 -11.48 7.36
CA SER A 95 -13.63 -12.01 8.17
C SER A 95 -12.53 -12.72 7.38
N GLU A 96 -12.78 -13.02 6.10
CA GLU A 96 -11.74 -13.53 5.18
C GLU A 96 -10.76 -12.41 4.79
N LEU A 97 -11.22 -11.15 4.82
CA LEU A 97 -10.36 -9.99 4.56
C LEU A 97 -9.53 -9.69 5.79
N VAL A 98 -8.25 -9.92 5.69
CA VAL A 98 -7.32 -9.77 6.81
C VAL A 98 -6.35 -8.62 6.57
N ASN A 99 -5.92 -8.00 7.66
CA ASN A 99 -4.78 -7.08 7.71
C ASN A 99 -4.34 -6.90 9.17
N ALA A 100 -3.23 -6.20 9.37
CA ALA A 100 -2.73 -5.87 10.70
C ALA A 100 -2.88 -4.38 11.01
N ASN A 101 -4.04 -3.79 10.67
CA ASN A 101 -4.35 -2.41 11.05
C ASN A 101 -4.23 -2.28 12.58
N PRO A 102 -3.41 -1.34 13.08
CA PRO A 102 -3.20 -1.20 14.53
C PRO A 102 -4.38 -0.58 15.26
N TRP A 103 -5.30 0.07 14.54
CA TRP A 103 -6.48 0.67 15.12
C TRP A 103 -7.69 -0.28 15.04
N ASN A 104 -8.56 -0.20 16.04
CA ASN A 104 -9.89 -0.79 16.05
C ASN A 104 -10.87 0.12 16.81
N GLU A 105 -12.16 -0.15 16.74
CA GLU A 105 -13.22 0.70 17.29
C GLU A 105 -13.15 0.88 18.82
N ASN A 106 -12.38 0.06 19.54
CA ASN A 106 -12.16 0.22 20.99
C ASN A 106 -11.05 1.24 21.33
N ILE A 107 -10.30 1.72 20.30
CA ILE A 107 -9.22 2.69 20.49
C ILE A 107 -9.78 4.09 20.20
N SER A 108 -9.92 4.90 21.24
CA SER A 108 -10.31 6.31 21.13
C SER A 108 -9.08 7.17 20.89
N LEU A 109 -9.15 8.03 19.87
CA LEU A 109 -8.11 9.00 19.54
C LEU A 109 -8.69 10.39 19.59
N ALA A 110 -8.06 11.31 20.32
CA ALA A 110 -8.50 12.69 20.39
C ALA A 110 -8.11 13.47 19.14
N ALA A 111 -6.92 13.18 18.58
CA ALA A 111 -6.41 13.85 17.40
C ALA A 111 -5.50 12.95 16.58
N LEU A 112 -5.37 13.28 15.29
CA LEU A 112 -4.40 12.66 14.38
C LEU A 112 -3.67 13.75 13.56
N PRO A 113 -2.39 13.55 13.23
CA PRO A 113 -1.65 14.49 12.42
C PRO A 113 -2.15 14.48 10.97
N VAL A 114 -2.19 15.65 10.37
CA VAL A 114 -2.39 15.83 8.93
C VAL A 114 -1.11 16.37 8.32
N PHE A 115 -0.73 15.85 7.17
CA PHE A 115 0.50 16.23 6.48
C PHE A 115 0.19 16.83 5.13
N ARG A 116 0.98 17.82 4.70
CA ARG A 116 0.98 18.29 3.32
C ARG A 116 1.75 17.31 2.45
N VAL A 117 1.16 16.92 1.35
CA VAL A 117 1.86 16.08 0.36
C VAL A 117 2.96 16.91 -0.33
N LYS A 118 4.14 16.36 -0.43
CA LYS A 118 5.27 16.93 -1.18
C LYS A 118 5.78 15.91 -2.19
N ASN A 119 5.82 16.31 -3.44
CA ASN A 119 6.36 15.54 -4.56
C ASN A 119 7.57 16.27 -5.15
N ASP A 120 8.47 16.73 -4.28
CA ASP A 120 9.63 17.56 -4.62
C ASP A 120 10.95 17.00 -4.10
N THR A 121 11.01 15.70 -3.91
CA THR A 121 12.24 15.04 -3.45
C THR A 121 13.35 15.25 -4.47
N SER A 122 14.46 15.85 -4.01
CA SER A 122 15.56 16.14 -4.92
C SER A 122 16.13 14.87 -5.54
N GLU A 123 16.56 14.97 -6.81
CA GLU A 123 17.18 13.85 -7.53
C GLU A 123 18.39 13.26 -6.76
N ASN A 124 19.17 14.10 -6.08
CA ASN A 124 20.29 13.64 -5.26
C ASN A 124 19.83 12.75 -4.11
N LYS A 125 18.71 13.09 -3.44
CA LYS A 125 18.15 12.26 -2.37
C LYS A 125 17.62 10.93 -2.92
N LEU A 126 16.99 10.93 -4.10
CA LEU A 126 16.55 9.70 -4.76
C LEU A 126 17.75 8.82 -5.15
N LYS A 127 18.85 9.40 -5.64
CA LYS A 127 20.10 8.68 -5.94
C LYS A 127 20.73 8.08 -4.68
N GLU A 128 20.73 8.81 -3.58
CA GLU A 128 21.19 8.33 -2.27
C GLU A 128 20.35 7.13 -1.79
N LEU A 129 19.03 7.20 -1.93
CA LEU A 129 18.13 6.08 -1.59
C LEU A 129 18.46 4.81 -2.40
N ILE A 130 18.73 4.94 -3.71
CA ILE A 130 19.13 3.82 -4.55
C ILE A 130 20.45 3.22 -4.06
N THR A 131 21.47 4.05 -3.88
CA THR A 131 22.81 3.61 -3.43
C THR A 131 22.70 2.86 -2.11
N THR A 132 22.02 3.46 -1.17
CA THR A 132 21.85 2.90 0.17
C THR A 132 21.05 1.59 0.18
N THR A 133 20.01 1.50 -0.65
CA THR A 133 19.23 0.25 -0.77
C THR A 133 20.07 -0.85 -1.42
N ALA A 134 20.85 -0.52 -2.44
CA ALA A 134 21.77 -1.45 -3.06
C ALA A 134 22.81 -1.99 -2.05
N GLU A 135 23.39 -1.11 -1.25
CA GLU A 135 24.34 -1.48 -0.20
C GLU A 135 23.70 -2.35 0.88
N LYS A 136 22.53 -1.96 1.42
CA LYS A 136 21.80 -2.75 2.42
C LYS A 136 21.51 -4.18 1.95
N LEU A 137 21.14 -4.32 0.70
CA LEU A 137 20.82 -5.61 0.10
C LEU A 137 22.04 -6.32 -0.50
N ASN A 138 23.25 -5.75 -0.35
CA ASN A 138 24.49 -6.25 -0.95
C ASN A 138 24.39 -6.48 -2.46
N LEU A 139 23.68 -5.60 -3.16
CA LEU A 139 23.49 -5.65 -4.59
C LEU A 139 24.65 -4.93 -5.29
N LYS A 140 25.17 -5.50 -6.38
CA LYS A 140 26.36 -4.99 -7.08
C LYS A 140 26.10 -4.91 -8.58
N GLY A 141 26.99 -4.24 -9.31
CA GLY A 141 27.02 -4.24 -10.77
C GLY A 141 26.04 -3.26 -11.40
N PHE A 142 25.62 -2.23 -10.66
CA PHE A 142 24.78 -1.16 -11.22
C PHE A 142 25.59 -0.21 -12.10
N GLY A 143 25.01 0.17 -13.24
CA GLY A 143 25.48 1.26 -14.06
C GLY A 143 25.24 2.65 -13.42
N SER A 144 25.40 3.68 -14.24
CA SER A 144 25.05 5.04 -13.83
C SER A 144 23.55 5.16 -13.50
N VAL A 145 23.25 6.00 -12.52
CA VAL A 145 21.87 6.32 -12.17
C VAL A 145 21.27 7.22 -13.24
N SER A 146 20.12 6.85 -13.75
CA SER A 146 19.35 7.57 -14.78
C SER A 146 18.07 8.17 -14.22
N ASN A 147 17.55 9.21 -14.87
CA ASN A 147 16.27 9.84 -14.51
C ASN A 147 15.29 9.68 -15.69
N ASP A 148 14.06 9.33 -15.39
CA ASP A 148 12.97 9.22 -16.37
C ASP A 148 11.64 9.66 -15.73
N GLY A 149 11.17 10.85 -16.10
CA GLY A 149 9.84 11.35 -15.72
C GLY A 149 9.57 11.50 -14.22
N GLY A 150 10.59 11.87 -13.41
CA GLY A 150 10.48 12.03 -11.96
C GLY A 150 10.84 10.77 -11.15
N ALA A 151 11.13 9.67 -11.81
CA ALA A 151 11.71 8.48 -11.18
C ALA A 151 13.22 8.41 -11.46
N VAL A 152 14.00 8.07 -10.46
CA VAL A 152 15.42 7.80 -10.60
C VAL A 152 15.65 6.31 -10.50
N PHE A 153 16.49 5.74 -11.36
CA PHE A 153 16.73 4.30 -11.36
C PHE A 153 18.18 3.93 -11.68
N ALA A 154 18.58 2.78 -11.20
CA ALA A 154 19.82 2.11 -11.56
C ALA A 154 19.54 0.66 -11.95
N GLU A 155 20.24 0.15 -12.97
CA GLU A 155 20.05 -1.21 -13.49
C GLU A 155 21.35 -1.99 -13.50
N SER A 156 21.23 -3.29 -13.24
CA SER A 156 22.23 -4.32 -13.53
C SER A 156 21.62 -5.36 -14.50
N GLU A 157 22.36 -6.42 -14.82
CA GLU A 157 21.81 -7.52 -15.63
C GLU A 157 20.60 -8.17 -14.99
N SER A 158 20.57 -8.29 -13.67
CA SER A 158 19.57 -9.09 -12.93
C SER A 158 18.55 -8.24 -12.15
N ILE A 159 18.83 -6.97 -11.87
CA ILE A 159 18.04 -6.15 -10.96
C ILE A 159 17.87 -4.73 -11.51
N LYS A 160 16.71 -4.15 -11.25
CA LYS A 160 16.44 -2.71 -11.39
C LYS A 160 16.00 -2.16 -10.04
N ILE A 161 16.64 -1.07 -9.59
CA ILE A 161 16.20 -0.30 -8.42
C ILE A 161 15.63 1.00 -8.94
N THR A 162 14.44 1.38 -8.46
CA THR A 162 13.76 2.63 -8.83
C THR A 162 13.36 3.36 -7.56
N ALA A 163 13.65 4.65 -7.48
CA ALA A 163 13.21 5.54 -6.42
C ALA A 163 12.32 6.64 -6.98
N THR A 164 11.22 6.92 -6.28
CA THR A 164 10.25 7.99 -6.57
C THR A 164 10.03 8.83 -5.32
N ASP A 165 9.18 9.85 -5.40
CA ASP A 165 8.76 10.65 -4.24
C ASP A 165 8.02 9.83 -3.16
N THR A 166 7.51 8.67 -3.52
CA THR A 166 6.60 7.88 -2.67
C THR A 166 7.13 6.52 -2.27
N ASP A 167 8.09 5.98 -3.02
CA ASP A 167 8.61 4.63 -2.76
C ASP A 167 10.00 4.39 -3.32
N ILE A 168 10.62 3.32 -2.83
CA ILE A 168 11.76 2.69 -3.45
C ILE A 168 11.45 1.22 -3.73
N SER A 169 11.76 0.76 -4.94
CA SER A 169 11.48 -0.60 -5.39
C SER A 169 12.73 -1.27 -5.94
N VAL A 170 12.89 -2.54 -5.59
CA VAL A 170 13.90 -3.46 -6.13
C VAL A 170 13.17 -4.50 -6.95
N TYR A 171 13.34 -4.47 -8.25
CA TYR A 171 12.74 -5.40 -9.19
C TYR A 171 13.77 -6.42 -9.66
N PHE A 172 13.47 -7.70 -9.50
CA PHE A 172 14.29 -8.80 -9.96
C PHE A 172 13.91 -9.15 -11.41
N LYS A 173 14.77 -8.86 -12.38
CA LYS A 173 14.55 -9.16 -13.82
C LYS A 173 14.37 -10.66 -14.07
N LYS A 174 15.00 -11.49 -13.24
CA LYS A 174 14.73 -12.91 -13.06
C LYS A 174 14.23 -13.08 -11.63
N ALA A 175 12.94 -13.35 -11.49
CA ALA A 175 12.32 -13.56 -10.20
C ALA A 175 13.04 -14.64 -9.39
N GLU A 176 13.07 -14.48 -8.10
CA GLU A 176 13.79 -15.35 -7.19
C GLU A 176 12.87 -16.42 -6.63
N SER A 177 13.17 -17.70 -6.93
CA SER A 177 12.42 -18.82 -6.38
C SER A 177 12.67 -18.98 -4.89
N LEU A 178 11.61 -19.16 -4.11
CA LEU A 178 11.70 -19.53 -2.71
C LEU A 178 12.00 -21.06 -2.61
N PRO A 179 12.63 -21.52 -1.51
CA PRO A 179 12.75 -22.96 -1.27
C PRO A 179 11.38 -23.64 -1.26
N GLU A 180 11.31 -24.89 -1.76
CA GLU A 180 10.07 -25.66 -2.01
C GLU A 180 9.06 -25.68 -0.85
N LYS A 181 9.56 -25.61 0.40
CA LYS A 181 8.70 -25.62 1.60
C LYS A 181 7.94 -24.30 1.84
N TYR A 182 8.19 -23.26 1.03
CA TYR A 182 7.53 -21.96 1.15
C TYR A 182 6.66 -21.69 -0.07
N ASN A 183 5.37 -21.56 0.15
CA ASN A 183 4.44 -21.15 -0.89
C ASN A 183 4.24 -19.63 -0.79
N PHE A 184 4.43 -18.92 -1.92
CA PHE A 184 4.38 -17.46 -2.02
C PHE A 184 3.62 -17.02 -3.27
N GLY A 185 2.54 -17.69 -3.62
CA GLY A 185 1.77 -17.38 -4.82
C GLY A 185 0.28 -17.45 -4.59
N TYR A 186 -0.46 -17.41 -5.68
CA TYR A 186 -1.89 -17.71 -5.67
C TYR A 186 -2.13 -19.07 -5.01
N TYR A 187 -3.24 -19.20 -4.28
CA TYR A 187 -3.63 -20.40 -3.53
C TYR A 187 -2.74 -20.74 -2.32
N ALA A 188 -1.76 -19.91 -1.98
CA ALA A 188 -1.08 -20.07 -0.70
C ALA A 188 -2.05 -19.80 0.45
N SER A 189 -2.14 -20.75 1.40
CA SER A 189 -2.94 -20.52 2.60
C SER A 189 -2.38 -19.37 3.44
N TYR A 190 -3.21 -18.72 4.26
CA TYR A 190 -2.75 -17.72 5.23
C TYR A 190 -1.56 -18.22 6.06
N LYS A 191 -1.60 -19.50 6.48
CA LYS A 191 -0.54 -20.15 7.25
C LYS A 191 0.76 -20.28 6.45
N ASP A 192 0.69 -20.60 5.17
CA ASP A 192 1.87 -20.76 4.31
C ASP A 192 2.46 -19.38 3.97
N MET A 193 1.63 -18.38 3.68
CA MET A 193 2.07 -17.01 3.51
C MET A 193 2.79 -16.47 4.76
N LYS A 194 2.29 -16.79 5.96
CA LYS A 194 2.96 -16.42 7.21
C LYS A 194 4.35 -17.07 7.34
N LYS A 195 4.52 -18.33 6.91
CA LYS A 195 5.83 -19.00 6.89
C LYS A 195 6.77 -18.34 5.87
N SER A 196 6.25 -18.07 4.66
CA SER A 196 7.00 -17.39 3.59
C SER A 196 7.43 -15.99 4.01
N ALA A 197 6.56 -15.24 4.70
CA ALA A 197 6.88 -13.94 5.28
C ALA A 197 8.04 -14.03 6.29
N GLY A 198 8.03 -15.02 7.17
CA GLY A 198 9.12 -15.27 8.11
C GLY A 198 10.45 -15.56 7.42
N TYR A 199 10.44 -16.37 6.37
CA TYR A 199 11.62 -16.65 5.54
C TYR A 199 12.13 -15.37 4.86
N LEU A 200 11.27 -14.61 4.20
CA LEU A 200 11.64 -13.38 3.49
C LEU A 200 12.19 -12.32 4.45
N LYS A 201 11.56 -12.14 5.63
CA LYS A 201 12.08 -11.24 6.67
C LYS A 201 13.49 -11.62 7.12
N ASN A 202 13.74 -12.91 7.32
CA ASN A 202 15.06 -13.39 7.73
C ASN A 202 16.09 -13.21 6.61
N LYS A 203 15.74 -13.56 5.38
CA LYS A 203 16.63 -13.45 4.21
C LYS A 203 17.03 -12.00 3.94
N TYR A 204 16.07 -11.10 4.01
CA TYR A 204 16.25 -9.66 3.80
C TYR A 204 16.32 -8.88 5.11
N SER A 205 16.89 -9.49 6.16
CA SER A 205 16.95 -8.93 7.51
C SER A 205 17.62 -7.57 7.58
N ALA A 206 18.48 -7.23 6.63
CA ALA A 206 19.10 -5.91 6.52
C ALA A 206 18.09 -4.76 6.37
N LEU A 207 16.88 -5.03 5.85
CA LEU A 207 15.81 -4.04 5.73
C LEU A 207 15.10 -3.77 7.07
N PHE A 208 15.35 -4.58 8.10
CA PHE A 208 14.60 -4.59 9.37
C PHE A 208 15.47 -4.43 10.61
N LYS A 209 16.70 -3.87 10.44
CA LYS A 209 17.67 -3.77 11.54
C LYS A 209 17.38 -2.66 12.54
N ASP A 210 16.60 -1.66 12.17
CA ASP A 210 16.40 -0.43 12.93
C ASP A 210 15.23 -0.51 13.94
N GLY A 211 14.72 -1.70 14.23
CA GLY A 211 13.67 -1.88 15.21
C GLY A 211 12.89 -3.17 15.12
N LYS A 212 11.76 -3.20 15.80
CA LYS A 212 10.79 -4.28 15.74
C LYS A 212 9.78 -4.01 14.62
N TYR A 213 9.47 -5.02 13.82
CA TYR A 213 8.54 -4.92 12.70
C TYR A 213 7.37 -5.89 12.86
N ILE A 214 6.19 -5.40 12.56
CA ILE A 214 4.93 -6.15 12.54
C ILE A 214 4.72 -6.71 11.14
N LEU A 215 4.40 -8.00 11.06
CA LEU A 215 3.94 -8.62 9.83
C LEU A 215 2.51 -8.18 9.54
N ASN A 216 2.28 -7.59 8.39
CA ASN A 216 0.97 -7.33 7.84
C ASN A 216 0.72 -8.27 6.66
N LEU A 217 0.06 -9.41 6.93
CA LEU A 217 -0.58 -10.18 5.87
C LEU A 217 -1.92 -9.53 5.59
N TYR A 218 -2.15 -9.12 4.33
CA TYR A 218 -3.40 -8.48 3.93
C TYR A 218 -3.93 -9.10 2.64
N GLY A 219 -5.22 -8.88 2.36
CA GLY A 219 -5.95 -9.56 1.31
C GLY A 219 -6.90 -10.61 1.89
N GLY A 220 -7.00 -11.76 1.26
CA GLY A 220 -7.98 -12.80 1.58
C GLY A 220 -9.21 -12.72 0.68
N ASP A 221 -9.27 -11.69 -0.17
CA ASP A 221 -10.23 -11.61 -1.25
C ASP A 221 -9.88 -12.57 -2.39
N CYS A 222 -10.90 -12.84 -3.20
CA CYS A 222 -10.78 -13.67 -4.38
C CYS A 222 -10.82 -12.83 -5.65
N ASP A 223 -10.15 -13.30 -6.69
CA ASP A 223 -10.35 -12.76 -8.02
C ASP A 223 -11.65 -13.30 -8.66
N ILE A 224 -11.95 -12.86 -9.89
CA ILE A 224 -13.14 -13.30 -10.64
C ILE A 224 -13.17 -14.81 -10.95
N TYR A 225 -12.10 -15.55 -10.70
CA TYR A 225 -11.99 -17.00 -10.84
C TYR A 225 -12.10 -17.72 -9.49
N GLY A 226 -12.38 -17.00 -8.40
CA GLY A 226 -12.46 -17.54 -7.03
C GLY A 226 -11.09 -17.89 -6.44
N ARG A 227 -9.98 -17.34 -6.97
CA ARG A 227 -8.65 -17.58 -6.44
C ARG A 227 -8.34 -16.60 -5.34
N GLN A 228 -8.29 -17.10 -4.11
CA GLN A 228 -7.94 -16.32 -2.94
C GLN A 228 -6.45 -15.95 -2.96
N SER A 229 -6.13 -14.71 -2.57
CA SER A 229 -4.75 -14.24 -2.48
C SER A 229 -4.49 -13.47 -1.19
N TYR A 230 -3.25 -13.58 -0.72
CA TYR A 230 -2.72 -12.80 0.40
C TYR A 230 -1.42 -12.11 -0.04
N HIS A 231 -1.15 -10.96 0.57
CA HIS A 231 0.03 -10.16 0.31
C HIS A 231 0.86 -10.00 1.58
N ILE A 232 2.18 -9.90 1.41
CA ILE A 232 3.12 -9.77 2.52
C ILE A 232 3.64 -8.33 2.58
N SER A 233 3.45 -7.69 3.72
CA SER A 233 4.17 -6.45 4.04
C SER A 233 4.59 -6.43 5.52
N PHE A 234 5.50 -5.53 5.82
CA PHE A 234 5.96 -5.26 7.19
C PHE A 234 5.98 -3.77 7.43
N TYR A 235 5.62 -3.34 8.63
CA TYR A 235 5.76 -1.96 9.08
C TYR A 235 6.42 -1.93 10.47
N LYS A 236 7.09 -0.82 10.79
CA LYS A 236 7.78 -0.66 12.08
C LYS A 236 6.77 -0.57 13.22
N ASP A 237 7.02 -1.33 14.29
CA ASP A 237 6.23 -1.26 15.53
C ASP A 237 6.53 0.04 16.27
N SER A 238 5.60 0.46 17.12
CA SER A 238 5.75 1.59 18.04
C SER A 238 4.86 1.35 19.26
N ASP A 239 5.30 1.81 20.42
CA ASP A 239 4.47 1.82 21.64
C ASP A 239 3.41 2.95 21.55
N ASP A 240 3.71 4.03 20.82
CA ASP A 240 2.74 5.08 20.49
C ASP A 240 1.80 4.62 19.38
N ILE A 241 0.49 4.59 19.69
CA ILE A 241 -0.55 4.16 18.76
C ILE A 241 -0.64 5.06 17.52
N VAL A 242 -0.43 6.37 17.67
CA VAL A 242 -0.48 7.33 16.54
C VAL A 242 0.70 7.05 15.60
N GLN A 243 1.91 6.88 16.14
CA GLN A 243 3.07 6.54 15.34
C GLN A 243 2.91 5.15 14.67
N LYS A 244 2.29 4.20 15.34
CA LYS A 244 2.00 2.88 14.77
C LYS A 244 1.02 2.97 13.60
N ILE A 245 -0.02 3.81 13.70
CA ILE A 245 -0.96 4.10 12.61
C ILE A 245 -0.23 4.76 11.44
N ILE A 246 0.67 5.71 11.69
CA ILE A 246 1.50 6.36 10.66
C ILE A 246 2.37 5.31 9.96
N ASN A 247 3.08 4.48 10.72
CA ASN A 247 3.94 3.43 10.16
C ASN A 247 3.15 2.43 9.31
N TYR A 248 1.95 2.03 9.78
CA TYR A 248 1.07 1.15 9.03
C TYR A 248 0.60 1.76 7.69
N ASN A 249 0.35 3.05 7.65
CA ASN A 249 -0.16 3.68 6.43
C ASN A 249 0.94 4.07 5.44
N PHE A 250 2.09 4.54 5.92
CA PHE A 250 3.08 5.24 5.09
C PHE A 250 4.43 4.52 4.94
N TYR A 251 4.76 3.56 5.79
CA TYR A 251 6.11 2.97 5.82
C TYR A 251 6.05 1.45 5.80
N LYS A 252 5.52 0.89 4.69
CA LYS A 252 5.45 -0.55 4.51
C LYS A 252 6.53 -1.05 3.57
N THR A 253 7.21 -2.11 3.98
CA THR A 253 8.05 -2.90 3.08
C THR A 253 7.25 -4.10 2.60
N ARG A 254 7.05 -4.21 1.28
CA ARG A 254 6.25 -5.27 0.63
C ARG A 254 7.15 -6.23 -0.11
N PHE A 255 6.71 -7.49 -0.15
CA PHE A 255 7.28 -8.54 -0.97
C PHE A 255 6.22 -9.00 -1.95
N THR A 256 6.49 -8.85 -3.25
CA THR A 256 5.53 -9.14 -4.32
C THR A 256 6.00 -10.34 -5.14
N PRO A 257 5.17 -11.40 -5.27
CA PRO A 257 5.46 -12.52 -6.14
C PRO A 257 5.09 -12.21 -7.60
N ASN A 258 5.69 -12.97 -8.52
CA ASN A 258 5.16 -13.13 -9.87
C ASN A 258 4.04 -14.19 -9.89
N ASP A 259 3.46 -14.45 -11.07
CA ASP A 259 2.40 -15.45 -11.26
C ASP A 259 2.82 -16.89 -10.90
N ASN A 260 4.13 -17.16 -10.79
CA ASN A 260 4.68 -18.47 -10.44
C ASN A 260 4.98 -18.58 -8.92
N GLY A 261 4.72 -17.57 -8.13
CA GLY A 261 5.05 -17.54 -6.71
C GLY A 261 6.53 -17.33 -6.41
N GLU A 262 7.28 -16.74 -7.33
CA GLU A 262 8.67 -16.36 -7.16
C GLU A 262 8.74 -14.87 -6.79
N LEU A 263 9.67 -14.47 -5.93
CA LEU A 263 9.85 -13.08 -5.54
C LEU A 263 10.28 -12.23 -6.75
N GLU A 264 9.42 -11.35 -7.19
CA GLU A 264 9.65 -10.44 -8.32
C GLU A 264 10.07 -9.05 -7.87
N GLN A 265 9.52 -8.56 -6.73
CA GLN A 265 9.76 -7.20 -6.28
C GLN A 265 9.80 -7.09 -4.76
N ILE A 266 10.68 -6.24 -4.26
CA ILE A 266 10.65 -5.69 -2.91
C ILE A 266 10.43 -4.19 -3.05
N SER A 267 9.42 -3.63 -2.37
CA SER A 267 9.19 -2.18 -2.35
C SER A 267 9.02 -1.67 -0.92
N THR A 268 9.47 -0.45 -0.67
CA THR A 268 9.26 0.23 0.60
C THR A 268 8.64 1.59 0.34
N ASP A 269 7.47 1.85 0.95
CA ASP A 269 6.84 3.17 0.92
C ASP A 269 7.68 4.14 1.71
N LEU A 270 7.97 5.28 1.12
CA LEU A 270 8.78 6.35 1.69
C LEU A 270 8.21 7.72 1.26
N PRO A 271 6.93 7.99 1.53
CA PRO A 271 6.35 9.26 1.11
C PRO A 271 7.06 10.41 1.81
N ASN A 272 7.25 11.47 1.07
CA ASN A 272 7.61 12.74 1.69
C ASN A 272 6.36 13.28 2.39
N LEU A 273 6.19 13.00 3.69
CA LEU A 273 5.06 13.51 4.49
C LEU A 273 5.08 15.05 4.60
N GLY A 274 6.15 15.69 4.10
CA GLY A 274 6.26 17.13 4.06
C GLY A 274 6.15 17.76 5.44
N ASP A 275 5.45 18.91 5.50
CA ASP A 275 5.20 19.59 6.75
C ASP A 275 3.95 19.03 7.41
N LYS A 276 4.06 18.68 8.68
CA LYS A 276 2.88 18.43 9.51
C LYS A 276 2.10 19.73 9.61
N ILE A 277 0.84 19.71 9.14
CA ILE A 277 -0.05 20.86 9.18
C ILE A 277 -0.54 21.10 10.60
N GLY A 278 -0.84 20.00 11.33
CA GLY A 278 -1.28 20.04 12.71
C GLY A 278 -1.91 18.72 13.14
N ASN A 279 -2.27 18.63 14.41
CA ASN A 279 -3.03 17.54 14.99
C ASN A 279 -4.51 17.93 14.96
N TYR A 280 -5.26 17.31 14.07
CA TYR A 280 -6.69 17.60 13.90
C TYR A 280 -7.53 16.73 14.82
N PRO A 281 -8.59 17.29 15.46
CA PRO A 281 -9.50 16.49 16.25
C PRO A 281 -10.19 15.44 15.39
N VAL A 282 -10.26 14.21 15.92
CA VAL A 282 -10.86 13.06 15.24
C VAL A 282 -12.28 12.84 15.74
N ILE A 283 -13.22 12.70 14.82
CA ILE A 283 -14.60 12.31 15.15
C ILE A 283 -14.66 10.86 15.60
N SER A 284 -15.69 10.49 16.36
CA SER A 284 -15.91 9.10 16.75
C SER A 284 -16.32 8.23 15.53
N PRO A 285 -16.10 6.90 15.59
CA PRO A 285 -16.59 5.99 14.56
C PRO A 285 -18.11 6.07 14.35
N ASP A 286 -18.89 6.26 15.44
CA ASP A 286 -20.33 6.45 15.35
C ASP A 286 -20.71 7.73 14.60
N LYS A 287 -20.01 8.84 14.88
CA LYS A 287 -20.20 10.09 14.13
C LYS A 287 -19.83 9.93 12.65
N ALA A 288 -18.76 9.24 12.35
CA ALA A 288 -18.38 8.91 10.98
C ALA A 288 -19.45 8.06 10.27
N LYS A 289 -20.07 7.14 11.01
CA LYS A 289 -21.16 6.30 10.49
C LYS A 289 -22.45 7.12 10.20
N GLU A 290 -22.76 8.14 10.99
CA GLU A 290 -23.82 9.09 10.67
C GLU A 290 -23.52 9.81 9.35
N LEU A 291 -22.31 10.34 9.18
CA LEU A 291 -21.85 11.01 7.97
C LEU A 291 -21.89 10.08 6.74
N LEU A 292 -21.54 8.83 6.92
CA LEU A 292 -21.64 7.80 5.89
C LEU A 292 -23.09 7.68 5.38
N TYR A 293 -24.07 7.57 6.27
CA TYR A 293 -25.47 7.45 5.88
C TYR A 293 -26.08 8.78 5.35
N ASP A 294 -25.44 9.89 5.62
CA ASP A 294 -25.78 11.20 5.05
C ASP A 294 -25.13 11.45 3.68
N GLY A 295 -24.41 10.45 3.12
CA GLY A 295 -23.77 10.56 1.81
C GLY A 295 -22.43 11.29 1.81
N LYS A 296 -21.87 11.60 2.98
CA LYS A 296 -20.62 12.36 3.13
C LYS A 296 -19.40 11.45 3.10
N TYR A 297 -19.11 10.89 1.94
CA TYR A 297 -17.99 9.94 1.75
C TYR A 297 -17.41 10.01 0.35
N VAL A 298 -16.23 9.43 0.20
CA VAL A 298 -15.59 9.14 -1.08
C VAL A 298 -15.64 7.62 -1.29
N THR A 299 -15.99 7.17 -2.49
CA THR A 299 -16.05 5.75 -2.82
C THR A 299 -15.88 5.51 -4.32
N SER A 300 -15.39 4.34 -4.67
CA SER A 300 -15.45 3.81 -6.04
C SER A 300 -16.62 2.83 -6.26
N ALA A 301 -17.47 2.66 -5.25
CA ALA A 301 -18.66 1.85 -5.36
C ALA A 301 -19.71 2.49 -6.28
N PRO A 302 -20.42 1.71 -7.11
CA PRO A 302 -21.38 2.25 -8.08
C PRO A 302 -22.70 2.67 -7.45
N LYS A 303 -22.90 2.45 -6.16
CA LYS A 303 -24.16 2.70 -5.47
C LYS A 303 -24.01 3.62 -4.27
N ALA A 304 -25.10 4.39 -4.01
CA ALA A 304 -25.27 5.06 -2.73
C ALA A 304 -25.50 4.03 -1.62
N ILE A 305 -24.90 4.29 -0.47
CA ILE A 305 -25.24 3.55 0.74
C ILE A 305 -26.64 3.92 1.24
N LYS A 306 -27.39 2.95 1.71
CA LYS A 306 -28.71 3.14 2.31
C LYS A 306 -28.61 2.98 3.84
N LYS A 307 -29.51 3.60 4.60
CA LYS A 307 -29.57 3.41 6.06
C LYS A 307 -29.82 1.96 6.51
N SER A 308 -30.35 1.13 5.61
CA SER A 308 -30.54 -0.30 5.84
C SER A 308 -29.26 -1.13 5.67
N ASP A 309 -28.26 -0.59 4.96
CA ASP A 309 -27.03 -1.31 4.67
C ASP A 309 -26.16 -1.35 5.92
N LYS A 310 -25.65 -2.54 6.22
CA LYS A 310 -24.83 -2.76 7.42
C LYS A 310 -23.36 -2.62 7.05
N THR A 311 -22.65 -1.83 7.83
CA THR A 311 -21.18 -1.83 7.80
C THR A 311 -20.68 -3.16 8.36
N ALA A 312 -19.88 -3.87 7.57
CA ALA A 312 -19.33 -5.17 7.94
C ALA A 312 -18.03 -5.06 8.74
N GLN A 313 -17.24 -4.04 8.45
CA GLN A 313 -15.97 -3.75 9.12
C GLN A 313 -15.68 -2.25 9.01
N THR A 314 -14.97 -1.71 10.01
CA THR A 314 -14.49 -0.33 10.05
C THR A 314 -13.00 -0.32 10.30
N GLU A 315 -12.28 0.53 9.57
CA GLU A 315 -10.85 0.73 9.74
C GLU A 315 -10.51 2.22 9.77
N LEU A 316 -9.42 2.59 10.44
CA LEU A 316 -8.86 3.94 10.38
C LEU A 316 -7.60 3.90 9.51
N VAL A 317 -7.62 4.67 8.43
CA VAL A 317 -6.56 4.68 7.41
C VAL A 317 -6.27 6.10 6.94
N TYR A 318 -5.09 6.31 6.35
CA TYR A 318 -4.81 7.48 5.52
C TYR A 318 -4.94 7.09 4.06
N ARG A 319 -5.62 7.92 3.26
CA ARG A 319 -5.57 7.77 1.80
C ARG A 319 -4.20 8.26 1.32
N PHE A 320 -3.55 7.40 0.56
CA PHE A 320 -2.18 7.61 0.12
C PHE A 320 -2.10 7.57 -1.41
N ALA A 321 -2.02 8.75 -2.03
CA ALA A 321 -1.81 8.87 -3.46
C ALA A 321 -1.05 10.15 -3.81
N PRO A 322 -0.29 10.18 -4.90
CA PRO A 322 0.55 11.33 -5.27
C PRO A 322 -0.25 12.56 -5.68
N TRP A 323 -1.54 12.44 -5.99
CA TRP A 323 -2.44 13.55 -6.33
C TRP A 323 -3.17 14.15 -5.13
N GLU A 324 -3.04 13.56 -3.93
CA GLU A 324 -3.57 14.17 -2.72
C GLU A 324 -2.84 15.46 -2.39
N LYS A 325 -3.57 16.48 -1.93
CA LYS A 325 -2.97 17.72 -1.37
C LYS A 325 -2.50 17.51 0.06
N TYR A 326 -3.26 16.70 0.80
CA TYR A 326 -3.02 16.38 2.20
C TYR A 326 -3.25 14.91 2.46
N TYR A 327 -2.41 14.31 3.29
CA TYR A 327 -2.69 13.01 3.88
C TYR A 327 -3.59 13.23 5.09
N ILE A 328 -4.89 12.97 4.90
CA ILE A 328 -5.96 13.10 5.88
C ILE A 328 -6.36 11.70 6.36
N PRO A 329 -6.63 11.49 7.68
CA PRO A 329 -7.17 10.24 8.15
C PRO A 329 -8.64 10.08 7.73
N TYR A 330 -9.03 8.83 7.41
CA TYR A 330 -10.38 8.43 7.05
C TYR A 330 -10.81 7.20 7.84
N TYR A 331 -12.08 7.13 8.18
CA TYR A 331 -12.73 5.85 8.47
C TYR A 331 -13.09 5.18 7.14
N ARG A 332 -12.59 3.96 6.94
CA ARG A 332 -12.91 3.11 5.82
C ARG A 332 -13.94 2.09 6.27
N PHE A 333 -15.14 2.19 5.73
CA PHE A 333 -16.24 1.27 6.00
C PHE A 333 -16.36 0.27 4.86
N PHE A 334 -16.48 -1.00 5.19
CA PHE A 334 -16.78 -2.05 4.23
C PHE A 334 -18.27 -2.38 4.28
N VAL A 335 -18.91 -2.36 3.12
CA VAL A 335 -20.34 -2.65 2.97
C VAL A 335 -20.52 -3.70 1.88
N ALA A 336 -21.31 -4.73 2.17
CA ALA A 336 -21.59 -5.76 1.18
C ALA A 336 -22.58 -5.24 0.12
N GLU A 337 -22.24 -5.43 -1.15
CA GLU A 337 -23.16 -5.18 -2.27
C GLU A 337 -24.21 -6.26 -2.35
N GLU A 338 -25.43 -5.89 -2.80
CA GLU A 338 -26.57 -6.80 -2.95
C GLU A 338 -26.32 -7.89 -4.01
N SER A 339 -25.46 -7.59 -4.99
CA SER A 339 -25.16 -8.52 -6.08
C SER A 339 -23.69 -8.37 -6.51
N THR A 340 -23.06 -9.47 -6.85
CA THR A 340 -21.73 -9.50 -7.44
C THR A 340 -21.74 -9.20 -8.95
N GLY A 341 -22.90 -9.13 -9.57
CA GLY A 341 -23.06 -9.07 -11.03
C GLY A 341 -22.68 -10.38 -11.75
N ASN A 342 -22.44 -11.46 -11.01
CA ASN A 342 -22.07 -12.77 -11.55
C ASN A 342 -22.81 -13.88 -10.77
N GLU A 343 -23.86 -14.44 -11.39
CA GLU A 343 -24.69 -15.50 -10.78
C GLU A 343 -23.91 -16.72 -10.32
N SER A 344 -22.81 -17.07 -10.99
CA SER A 344 -21.99 -18.22 -10.61
C SER A 344 -21.29 -17.99 -9.27
N LEU A 345 -20.77 -16.77 -9.04
CA LEU A 345 -20.14 -16.38 -7.78
C LEU A 345 -21.19 -16.26 -6.66
N GLU A 346 -22.36 -15.71 -6.97
CA GLU A 346 -23.47 -15.60 -6.00
C GLU A 346 -23.97 -16.97 -5.54
N LYS A 347 -24.11 -17.92 -6.47
CA LYS A 347 -24.48 -19.32 -6.15
C LYS A 347 -23.43 -20.02 -5.28
N GLN A 348 -22.17 -19.59 -5.35
CA GLN A 348 -21.08 -20.06 -4.49
C GLN A 348 -21.05 -19.34 -3.14
N GLY A 349 -21.91 -18.35 -2.91
CA GLY A 349 -22.00 -17.60 -1.66
C GLY A 349 -21.07 -16.40 -1.56
N PHE A 350 -20.40 -16.01 -2.66
CA PHE A 350 -19.57 -14.82 -2.67
C PHE A 350 -20.38 -13.53 -2.59
N LYS A 351 -19.79 -12.54 -1.95
CA LYS A 351 -20.25 -11.15 -1.87
C LYS A 351 -19.12 -10.22 -2.30
N ILE A 352 -19.46 -9.03 -2.76
CA ILE A 352 -18.49 -7.95 -2.94
C ILE A 352 -18.62 -6.98 -1.76
N TYR A 353 -17.52 -6.73 -1.08
CA TYR A 353 -17.40 -5.71 -0.03
C TYR A 353 -16.76 -4.46 -0.62
N CYS A 354 -17.55 -3.40 -0.78
CA CYS A 354 -17.06 -2.12 -1.27
C CYS A 354 -16.59 -1.22 -0.14
N ALA A 355 -15.57 -0.42 -0.40
CA ALA A 355 -15.00 0.51 0.57
C ALA A 355 -15.61 1.91 0.41
N TYR A 356 -15.97 2.52 1.55
CA TYR A 356 -16.47 3.89 1.67
C TYR A 356 -15.61 4.65 2.65
N TYR A 357 -15.11 5.82 2.27
CA TYR A 357 -14.17 6.61 3.05
C TYR A 357 -14.82 7.88 3.57
N VAL A 358 -15.00 7.97 4.87
CA VAL A 358 -15.49 9.19 5.55
C VAL A 358 -14.29 9.88 6.19
N PRO A 359 -14.07 11.19 5.94
CA PRO A 359 -13.02 11.92 6.63
C PRO A 359 -13.14 11.77 8.15
N ALA A 360 -12.06 11.37 8.81
CA ALA A 360 -12.05 11.21 10.26
C ALA A 360 -11.86 12.53 11.01
N VAL A 361 -11.56 13.60 10.31
CA VAL A 361 -11.41 14.95 10.86
C VAL A 361 -12.79 15.65 10.98
N GLU A 362 -13.00 16.47 12.04
CA GLU A 362 -14.24 17.22 12.22
C GLU A 362 -14.59 18.07 10.99
N GLU A 363 -15.87 18.09 10.59
CA GLU A 363 -16.38 18.75 9.39
C GLU A 363 -15.96 20.22 9.26
N LYS A 364 -15.89 20.96 10.39
CA LYS A 364 -15.51 22.39 10.39
C LYS A 364 -14.11 22.66 9.81
N TYR A 365 -13.25 21.62 9.76
CA TYR A 365 -11.92 21.72 9.18
C TYR A 365 -11.84 21.21 7.72
N ILE A 366 -12.95 20.81 7.12
CA ILE A 366 -13.00 20.35 5.74
C ILE A 366 -13.75 21.39 4.89
N ALA A 367 -13.04 22.04 3.96
CA ALA A 367 -13.60 23.10 3.12
C ALA A 367 -14.62 22.57 2.09
N ASN A 368 -14.40 21.36 1.60
CA ASN A 368 -15.19 20.70 0.56
C ASN A 368 -15.59 19.28 1.00
N MET A 369 -16.34 19.19 2.10
CA MET A 369 -16.82 17.88 2.58
C MET A 369 -17.43 17.08 1.43
N PRO A 370 -16.96 15.87 1.12
CA PRO A 370 -17.47 15.12 0.00
C PRO A 370 -18.96 14.83 0.21
N LEU A 371 -19.72 14.95 -0.86
CA LEU A 371 -21.11 14.53 -0.92
C LEU A 371 -21.26 13.64 -2.15
N TRP A 372 -21.66 12.40 -1.94
CA TRP A 372 -21.81 11.45 -3.04
C TRP A 372 -22.91 11.93 -4.01
N ASN A 373 -22.56 12.00 -5.27
CA ASN A 373 -23.39 12.52 -6.35
C ASN A 373 -23.65 11.52 -7.48
N GLY A 374 -23.25 10.25 -7.26
CA GLY A 374 -23.34 9.19 -8.27
C GLY A 374 -22.08 9.04 -9.12
N ALA A 375 -21.10 9.90 -8.99
CA ALA A 375 -19.80 9.76 -9.62
C ALA A 375 -18.92 8.78 -8.83
N LEU A 376 -18.05 8.08 -9.53
CA LEU A 376 -16.99 7.26 -8.94
C LEU A 376 -15.81 8.17 -8.58
N ASN A 377 -15.41 8.16 -7.34
CA ASN A 377 -14.31 8.99 -6.83
C ASN A 377 -13.07 8.17 -6.51
#